data_64a3f0f852119d14fadb7ef5e41583ff
#
_entry.id   64a3f0f852119d14fadb7ef5e41583ff
#
_cell.length_a   1.000
_cell.length_b   1.000
_cell.length_c   1.000
_cell.angle_alpha   90.00
_cell.angle_beta   90.00
_cell.angle_gamma   90.00
#
_symmetry.space_group_name_H-M   'P 1'
#
loop_
_entity.id
_entity.type
_entity.pdbx_description
1 polymer ?
#
loop_
_entity_poly.entity_id
_entity_poly.type
_entity_poly.pdbx_seq_one_letter_code
_entity_poly.pdbx_strand_id
1 'polypeptide(L)'
;MLYVPGCNTRYINKARSLHADSVILDLGNPILIEAKEEARANVVEAVKQGGFGSREVVVRDNDIDSPWGKDDIYAVANIGADAILFPNIDTKQDVLTVLDILADAGNSTVPIMVMIESPLAVLHAEEIASASDRIACMVMATSDLLSHLRGRVTYERLPLLTSLSMVQLAARAYGRSIVDG
;
A
#
# COMPACT_ATOMS: atom_id res chain seq x y z
N MET A 1 9.31 -7.19 -1.17
CA MET A 1 8.89 -6.14 -0.22
C MET A 1 8.74 -6.76 1.17
N LEU A 2 9.01 -5.99 2.24
CA LEU A 2 8.94 -6.46 3.63
C LEU A 2 7.96 -5.60 4.42
N TYR A 3 6.87 -6.20 4.90
CA TYR A 3 5.91 -5.52 5.78
C TYR A 3 6.40 -5.48 7.22
N VAL A 4 6.31 -4.30 7.85
CA VAL A 4 6.78 -4.03 9.21
C VAL A 4 5.71 -3.25 9.98
N PRO A 5 5.08 -3.84 11.02
CA PRO A 5 4.06 -3.15 11.81
C PRO A 5 4.60 -1.87 12.45
N GLY A 6 3.93 -0.74 12.22
CA GLY A 6 4.32 0.58 12.72
C GLY A 6 4.31 0.70 14.24
N CYS A 7 3.53 -0.13 14.94
CA CYS A 7 3.51 -0.17 16.40
C CYS A 7 4.76 -0.82 17.03
N ASN A 8 5.66 -1.42 16.23
CA ASN A 8 6.82 -2.15 16.76
C ASN A 8 8.14 -1.50 16.32
N THR A 9 8.63 -0.57 17.13
CA THR A 9 9.88 0.17 16.89
C THR A 9 11.10 -0.75 16.77
N ARG A 10 11.12 -1.91 17.47
CA ARG A 10 12.19 -2.91 17.36
C ARG A 10 12.21 -3.54 15.96
N TYR A 11 11.05 -3.84 15.38
CA TYR A 11 10.97 -4.39 14.02
C TYR A 11 11.33 -3.34 12.98
N ILE A 12 10.89 -2.09 13.16
CA ILE A 12 11.28 -0.97 12.30
C ILE A 12 12.82 -0.81 12.28
N ASN A 13 13.45 -0.80 13.46
CA ASN A 13 14.89 -0.69 13.58
C ASN A 13 15.63 -1.88 12.94
N LYS A 14 15.11 -3.10 13.10
CA LYS A 14 15.68 -4.30 12.49
C LYS A 14 15.57 -4.26 10.95
N ALA A 15 14.48 -3.73 10.41
CA ALA A 15 14.25 -3.64 8.97
C ALA A 15 15.34 -2.83 8.24
N ARG A 16 15.97 -1.88 8.92
CA ARG A 16 17.08 -1.06 8.37
C ARG A 16 18.31 -1.90 7.95
N SER A 17 18.46 -3.12 8.48
CA SER A 17 19.58 -4.02 8.20
C SER A 17 19.22 -5.31 7.45
N LEU A 18 17.94 -5.55 7.21
CA LEU A 18 17.49 -6.76 6.51
C LEU A 18 17.72 -6.66 5.01
N HIS A 19 17.90 -7.80 4.35
CA HIS A 19 18.01 -7.89 2.89
C HIS A 19 16.61 -7.81 2.28
N ALA A 20 16.16 -6.58 2.01
CA ALA A 20 14.92 -6.29 1.31
C ALA A 20 15.17 -5.08 0.38
N ASP A 21 14.54 -5.05 -0.78
CA ASP A 21 14.63 -3.92 -1.71
C ASP A 21 13.68 -2.80 -1.28
N SER A 22 12.52 -3.17 -0.72
CA SER A 22 11.50 -2.25 -0.24
C SER A 22 10.98 -2.67 1.14
N VAL A 23 10.79 -1.70 2.03
CA VAL A 23 10.23 -1.85 3.36
C VAL A 23 8.91 -1.09 3.44
N ILE A 24 7.85 -1.77 3.82
CA ILE A 24 6.53 -1.17 4.03
C ILE A 24 6.30 -1.01 5.53
N LEU A 25 6.32 0.24 6.00
CA LEU A 25 5.95 0.59 7.37
C LEU A 25 4.43 0.67 7.45
N ASP A 26 3.83 -0.22 8.20
CA ASP A 26 2.41 -0.53 8.09
C ASP A 26 1.59 0.10 9.23
N LEU A 27 0.60 0.93 8.87
CA LEU A 27 -0.38 1.52 9.78
C LEU A 27 -1.71 0.74 9.80
N GLY A 28 -1.86 -0.24 8.90
CA GLY A 28 -3.12 -0.94 8.63
C GLY A 28 -3.47 -2.06 9.62
N ASN A 29 -3.99 -3.15 9.07
CA ASN A 29 -4.67 -4.23 9.80
C ASN A 29 -3.91 -4.91 10.94
N PRO A 30 -2.58 -5.09 10.95
CA PRO A 30 -1.92 -5.78 12.07
C PRO A 30 -1.86 -4.94 13.35
N ILE A 31 -2.37 -3.69 13.34
CA ILE A 31 -2.29 -2.77 14.47
C ILE A 31 -3.63 -2.66 15.18
N LEU A 32 -3.63 -2.90 16.47
CA LEU A 32 -4.81 -2.72 17.31
C LEU A 32 -5.28 -1.26 17.31
N ILE A 33 -6.58 -1.07 17.48
CA ILE A 33 -7.22 0.27 17.45
C ILE A 33 -6.53 1.25 18.41
N GLU A 34 -6.25 0.79 19.62
CA GLU A 34 -5.66 1.61 20.68
C GLU A 34 -4.20 2.00 20.38
N ALA A 35 -3.54 1.29 19.46
CA ALA A 35 -2.15 1.54 19.08
C ALA A 35 -1.99 2.32 17.76
N LYS A 36 -3.08 2.71 17.09
CA LYS A 36 -3.03 3.37 15.78
C LYS A 36 -2.28 4.71 15.82
N GLU A 37 -2.57 5.56 16.79
CA GLU A 37 -1.92 6.86 16.93
C GLU A 37 -0.43 6.71 17.28
N GLU A 38 -0.09 5.77 18.18
CA GLU A 38 1.30 5.47 18.50
C GLU A 38 2.06 4.93 17.26
N ALA A 39 1.44 4.05 16.51
CA ALA A 39 2.03 3.50 15.28
C ALA A 39 2.29 4.60 14.25
N ARG A 40 1.36 5.54 14.06
CA ARG A 40 1.52 6.70 13.21
C ARG A 40 2.73 7.53 13.64
N ALA A 41 2.82 7.87 14.93
CA ALA A 41 3.94 8.63 15.46
C ALA A 41 5.29 7.91 15.24
N ASN A 42 5.34 6.62 15.52
CA ASN A 42 6.54 5.78 15.32
C ASN A 42 6.98 5.74 13.85
N VAL A 43 6.05 5.58 12.92
CA VAL A 43 6.33 5.54 11.48
C VAL A 43 6.85 6.90 10.99
N VAL A 44 6.18 7.98 11.37
CA VAL A 44 6.62 9.35 11.02
C VAL A 44 8.04 9.59 11.51
N GLU A 45 8.33 9.27 12.77
CA GLU A 45 9.67 9.42 13.34
C GLU A 45 10.70 8.55 12.62
N ALA A 46 10.37 7.29 12.35
CA ALA A 46 11.28 6.34 11.70
C ALA A 46 11.66 6.77 10.27
N VAL A 47 10.70 7.29 9.49
CA VAL A 47 10.96 7.79 8.13
C VAL A 47 11.85 9.03 8.19
N LYS A 48 11.54 10.00 9.08
CA LYS A 48 12.35 11.21 9.26
C LYS A 48 13.77 10.92 9.71
N GLN A 49 13.97 9.93 10.60
CA GLN A 49 15.31 9.49 11.03
C GLN A 49 16.09 8.82 9.88
N GLY A 50 15.41 8.20 8.93
CA GLY A 50 16.04 7.49 7.82
C GLY A 50 16.85 6.26 8.27
N GLY A 51 18.00 6.04 7.63
CA GLY A 51 18.89 4.90 7.96
C GLY A 51 18.50 3.60 7.26
N PHE A 52 17.61 3.65 6.28
CA PHE A 52 17.20 2.47 5.48
C PHE A 52 18.16 2.16 4.32
N GLY A 53 19.20 3.00 4.11
CA GLY A 53 20.18 2.81 3.03
C GLY A 53 19.56 3.00 1.65
N SER A 54 19.76 2.04 0.76
CA SER A 54 19.17 2.05 -0.61
C SER A 54 17.78 1.41 -0.70
N ARG A 55 17.17 1.04 0.43
CA ARG A 55 15.83 0.44 0.44
C ARG A 55 14.79 1.50 0.17
N GLU A 56 13.84 1.16 -0.68
CA GLU A 56 12.62 1.95 -0.83
C GLU A 56 11.82 1.89 0.49
N VAL A 57 11.39 3.04 0.98
CA VAL A 57 10.59 3.16 2.20
C VAL A 57 9.18 3.57 1.83
N VAL A 58 8.25 2.65 2.02
CA VAL A 58 6.83 2.82 1.74
C VAL A 58 6.07 2.89 3.06
N VAL A 59 5.07 3.74 3.17
CA VAL A 59 4.12 3.71 4.29
C VAL A 59 2.80 3.14 3.79
N ARG A 60 2.30 2.05 4.41
CA ARG A 60 0.94 1.58 4.16
C ARG A 60 -0.02 2.28 5.09
N ASP A 61 -0.94 3.01 4.49
CA ASP A 61 -2.00 3.74 5.18
C ASP A 61 -3.11 2.82 5.70
N ASN A 62 -3.97 3.35 6.55
CA ASN A 62 -5.27 2.77 6.81
C ASN A 62 -6.22 3.06 5.63
N ASP A 63 -7.31 2.30 5.58
CA ASP A 63 -8.42 2.58 4.66
C ASP A 63 -8.87 4.05 4.81
N ILE A 64 -9.03 4.75 3.69
CA ILE A 64 -9.44 6.17 3.66
C ILE A 64 -10.82 6.42 4.29
N ASP A 65 -11.69 5.41 4.27
CA ASP A 65 -13.01 5.45 4.89
C ASP A 65 -12.98 5.09 6.38
N SER A 66 -11.82 4.66 6.89
CA SER A 66 -11.63 4.41 8.32
C SER A 66 -11.50 5.72 9.11
N PRO A 67 -11.72 5.69 10.43
CA PRO A 67 -11.51 6.86 11.28
C PRO A 67 -10.07 7.42 11.26
N TRP A 68 -9.10 6.65 10.78
CA TRP A 68 -7.66 7.00 10.82
C TRP A 68 -7.08 7.40 9.47
N GLY A 69 -7.67 6.93 8.35
CA GLY A 69 -7.06 7.04 7.02
C GLY A 69 -6.70 8.47 6.64
N LYS A 70 -7.61 9.43 6.79
CA LYS A 70 -7.31 10.84 6.48
C LYS A 70 -6.20 11.41 7.34
N ASP A 71 -6.23 11.17 8.64
CA ASP A 71 -5.22 11.66 9.59
C ASP A 71 -3.86 11.03 9.31
N ASP A 72 -3.83 9.75 8.90
CA ASP A 72 -2.60 9.07 8.48
C ASP A 72 -2.02 9.75 7.24
N ILE A 73 -2.83 10.00 6.19
CA ILE A 73 -2.38 10.71 4.98
C ILE A 73 -1.78 12.06 5.34
N TYR A 74 -2.46 12.88 6.14
CA TYR A 74 -1.93 14.19 6.56
C TYR A 74 -0.60 14.07 7.31
N ALA A 75 -0.44 13.04 8.13
CA ALA A 75 0.78 12.82 8.90
C ALA A 75 1.94 12.34 8.02
N VAL A 76 1.67 11.51 6.98
CA VAL A 76 2.73 10.86 6.19
C VAL A 76 3.01 11.53 4.85
N ALA A 77 2.14 12.39 4.35
CA ALA A 77 2.25 13.00 3.02
C ALA A 77 3.62 13.67 2.75
N ASN A 78 4.20 14.32 3.78
CA ASN A 78 5.39 15.17 3.61
C ASN A 78 6.60 14.75 4.45
N ILE A 79 6.67 13.46 4.87
CA ILE A 79 7.77 12.99 5.73
C ILE A 79 8.99 12.48 4.97
N GLY A 80 8.90 12.35 3.63
CA GLY A 80 9.98 11.88 2.80
C GLY A 80 9.97 10.36 2.55
N ALA A 81 8.81 9.70 2.66
CA ALA A 81 8.63 8.34 2.18
C ALA A 81 8.74 8.29 0.64
N ASP A 82 9.27 7.20 0.09
CA ASP A 82 9.42 7.02 -1.36
C ASP A 82 8.07 6.77 -2.06
N ALA A 83 7.11 6.17 -1.36
CA ALA A 83 5.73 6.01 -1.80
C ALA A 83 4.79 5.82 -0.61
N ILE A 84 3.48 6.01 -0.85
CA ILE A 84 2.41 5.67 0.10
C ILE A 84 1.53 4.59 -0.53
N LEU A 85 1.29 3.51 0.19
CA LEU A 85 0.49 2.36 -0.24
C LEU A 85 -0.91 2.45 0.37
N PHE A 86 -1.93 2.45 -0.48
CA PHE A 86 -3.33 2.55 -0.09
C PHE A 86 -4.04 1.21 -0.23
N PRO A 87 -4.66 0.69 0.84
CA PRO A 87 -5.53 -0.48 0.79
C PRO A 87 -6.91 -0.13 0.23
N ASN A 88 -7.71 -1.15 -0.05
CA ASN A 88 -9.13 -1.05 -0.43
C ASN A 88 -9.41 -0.11 -1.62
N ILE A 89 -8.55 -0.11 -2.62
CA ILE A 89 -8.75 0.63 -3.86
C ILE A 89 -9.51 -0.25 -4.85
N ASP A 90 -10.81 -0.01 -4.98
CA ASP A 90 -11.71 -0.80 -5.81
C ASP A 90 -12.03 -0.14 -7.16
N THR A 91 -11.87 1.18 -7.25
CA THR A 91 -12.27 1.96 -8.42
C THR A 91 -11.26 3.08 -8.74
N LYS A 92 -11.34 3.60 -9.96
CA LYS A 92 -10.65 4.84 -10.34
C LYS A 92 -10.98 6.01 -9.40
N GLN A 93 -12.23 6.09 -8.92
CA GLN A 93 -12.65 7.19 -8.05
C GLN A 93 -11.93 7.14 -6.70
N ASP A 94 -11.64 5.96 -6.16
CA ASP A 94 -10.88 5.82 -4.92
C ASP A 94 -9.46 6.36 -5.10
N VAL A 95 -8.82 6.08 -6.24
CA VAL A 95 -7.51 6.67 -6.56
C VAL A 95 -7.57 8.19 -6.60
N LEU A 96 -8.58 8.76 -7.26
CA LEU A 96 -8.74 10.22 -7.36
C LEU A 96 -8.98 10.84 -5.97
N THR A 97 -9.80 10.20 -5.13
CA THR A 97 -10.05 10.64 -3.76
C THR A 97 -8.77 10.67 -2.92
N VAL A 98 -7.94 9.62 -3.02
CA VAL A 98 -6.62 9.59 -2.36
C VAL A 98 -5.74 10.73 -2.83
N LEU A 99 -5.68 10.97 -4.14
CA LEU A 99 -4.87 12.04 -4.72
C LEU A 99 -5.33 13.44 -4.29
N ASP A 100 -6.64 13.66 -4.17
CA ASP A 100 -7.21 14.91 -3.69
C ASP A 100 -6.83 15.15 -2.21
N ILE A 101 -6.93 14.13 -1.36
CA ILE A 101 -6.53 14.24 0.06
C ILE A 101 -5.02 14.52 0.18
N LEU A 102 -4.19 13.87 -0.64
CA LEU A 102 -2.74 14.14 -0.66
C LEU A 102 -2.45 15.58 -1.11
N ALA A 103 -3.19 16.10 -2.10
CA ALA A 103 -3.05 17.48 -2.54
C ALA A 103 -3.45 18.47 -1.43
N ASP A 104 -4.55 18.22 -0.73
CA ASP A 104 -4.99 19.00 0.44
C ASP A 104 -3.96 18.94 1.58
N ALA A 105 -3.26 17.82 1.74
CA ALA A 105 -2.14 17.68 2.68
C ALA A 105 -0.85 18.39 2.21
N GLY A 106 -0.90 19.07 1.05
CA GLY A 106 0.22 19.82 0.48
C GLY A 106 1.23 18.97 -0.29
N ASN A 107 0.87 17.74 -0.71
CA ASN A 107 1.74 16.88 -1.53
C ASN A 107 1.03 16.41 -2.80
N SER A 108 1.43 16.96 -3.93
CA SER A 108 0.93 16.59 -5.25
C SER A 108 1.91 15.71 -6.05
N THR A 109 2.99 15.24 -5.43
CA THR A 109 4.09 14.59 -6.16
C THR A 109 4.51 13.23 -5.64
N VAL A 110 4.22 12.89 -4.37
CA VAL A 110 4.63 11.59 -3.81
C VAL A 110 4.01 10.46 -4.63
N PRO A 111 4.80 9.45 -5.05
CA PRO A 111 4.28 8.27 -5.72
C PRO A 111 3.29 7.53 -4.81
N ILE A 112 2.27 6.94 -5.41
CA ILE A 112 1.34 6.07 -4.68
C ILE A 112 1.45 4.64 -5.18
N MET A 113 1.16 3.72 -4.29
CA MET A 113 0.93 2.32 -4.61
C MET A 113 -0.50 1.96 -4.22
N VAL A 114 -1.13 1.07 -4.94
CA VAL A 114 -2.53 0.68 -4.71
C VAL A 114 -2.63 -0.82 -4.48
N MET A 115 -3.37 -1.23 -3.44
CA MET A 115 -3.61 -2.64 -3.18
C MET A 115 -4.83 -3.12 -3.98
N ILE A 116 -4.64 -4.23 -4.68
CA ILE A 116 -5.70 -4.94 -5.38
C ILE A 116 -6.02 -6.19 -4.57
N GLU A 117 -7.12 -6.11 -3.82
CA GLU A 117 -7.45 -7.09 -2.78
C GLU A 117 -8.92 -7.54 -2.80
N SER A 118 -9.70 -7.02 -3.74
CA SER A 118 -11.10 -7.41 -3.94
C SER A 118 -11.38 -7.88 -5.36
N PRO A 119 -12.45 -8.67 -5.59
CA PRO A 119 -12.89 -9.01 -6.94
C PRO A 119 -13.25 -7.77 -7.77
N LEU A 120 -13.79 -6.73 -7.14
CA LEU A 120 -14.16 -5.49 -7.82
C LEU A 120 -12.91 -4.75 -8.31
N ALA A 121 -11.87 -4.64 -7.48
CA ALA A 121 -10.59 -4.07 -7.87
C ALA A 121 -9.95 -4.81 -9.06
N VAL A 122 -10.05 -6.15 -9.09
CA VAL A 122 -9.57 -6.95 -10.23
C VAL A 122 -10.34 -6.64 -11.50
N LEU A 123 -11.66 -6.53 -11.43
CA LEU A 123 -12.50 -6.19 -12.60
C LEU A 123 -12.26 -4.76 -13.09
N HIS A 124 -11.89 -3.84 -12.23
CA HIS A 124 -11.57 -2.44 -12.55
C HIS A 124 -10.06 -2.17 -12.69
N ALA A 125 -9.23 -3.20 -12.76
CA ALA A 125 -7.78 -3.05 -12.72
C ALA A 125 -7.24 -2.11 -13.82
N GLU A 126 -7.85 -2.09 -15.00
CA GLU A 126 -7.49 -1.20 -16.10
C GLU A 126 -7.82 0.27 -15.76
N GLU A 127 -9.01 0.53 -15.26
CA GLU A 127 -9.43 1.89 -14.86
C GLU A 127 -8.56 2.43 -13.72
N ILE A 128 -8.22 1.57 -12.75
CA ILE A 128 -7.32 1.90 -11.64
C ILE A 128 -5.92 2.22 -12.19
N ALA A 129 -5.33 1.34 -13.01
CA ALA A 129 -3.99 1.51 -13.56
C ALA A 129 -3.84 2.80 -14.39
N SER A 130 -4.92 3.22 -15.07
CA SER A 130 -4.98 4.42 -15.91
C SER A 130 -5.31 5.71 -15.15
N ALA A 131 -5.68 5.62 -13.88
CA ALA A 131 -6.25 6.75 -13.14
C ALA A 131 -5.28 7.92 -12.95
N SER A 132 -3.98 7.64 -12.78
CA SER A 132 -2.96 8.68 -12.57
C SER A 132 -1.56 8.15 -12.84
N ASP A 133 -0.69 9.00 -13.37
CA ASP A 133 0.74 8.71 -13.53
C ASP A 133 1.51 8.61 -12.21
N ARG A 134 0.90 9.04 -11.10
CA ARG A 134 1.47 8.88 -9.76
C ARG A 134 1.40 7.45 -9.24
N ILE A 135 0.62 6.55 -9.86
CA ILE A 135 0.61 5.13 -9.49
C ILE A 135 1.93 4.50 -9.94
N ALA A 136 2.80 4.22 -8.97
CA ALA A 136 4.08 3.56 -9.22
C ALA A 136 3.94 2.04 -9.28
N CYS A 137 3.08 1.48 -8.43
CA CYS A 137 2.95 0.03 -8.29
C CYS A 137 1.52 -0.38 -7.93
N MET A 138 1.07 -1.50 -8.49
CA MET A 138 -0.12 -2.23 -8.07
C MET A 138 0.34 -3.43 -7.22
N VAL A 139 -0.16 -3.55 -6.00
CA VAL A 139 0.22 -4.60 -5.05
C VAL A 139 -0.93 -5.58 -4.89
N MET A 140 -0.71 -6.83 -5.28
CA MET A 140 -1.71 -7.89 -5.11
C MET A 140 -1.76 -8.35 -3.66
N ALA A 141 -2.82 -8.04 -2.93
CA ALA A 141 -3.08 -8.58 -1.60
C ALA A 141 -3.82 -9.92 -1.71
N THR A 142 -3.07 -10.96 -2.04
CA THR A 142 -3.63 -12.24 -2.47
C THR A 142 -4.35 -13.01 -1.37
N SER A 143 -4.01 -12.79 -0.12
CA SER A 143 -4.72 -13.40 1.03
C SER A 143 -6.14 -12.83 1.16
N ASP A 144 -6.29 -11.51 1.09
CA ASP A 144 -7.58 -10.82 1.18
C ASP A 144 -8.44 -11.14 -0.04
N LEU A 145 -7.84 -11.08 -1.24
CA LEU A 145 -8.52 -11.46 -2.48
C LEU A 145 -9.03 -12.90 -2.43
N LEU A 146 -8.22 -13.85 -1.96
CA LEU A 146 -8.63 -15.25 -1.84
C LEU A 146 -9.79 -15.43 -0.85
N SER A 147 -9.78 -14.67 0.24
CA SER A 147 -10.88 -14.63 1.20
C SER A 147 -12.18 -14.14 0.56
N HIS A 148 -12.12 -13.03 -0.18
CA HIS A 148 -13.28 -12.48 -0.91
C HIS A 148 -13.80 -13.44 -1.98
N LEU A 149 -12.92 -14.15 -2.67
CA LEU A 149 -13.29 -15.20 -3.64
C LEU A 149 -13.84 -16.46 -2.95
N ARG A 150 -13.81 -16.57 -1.61
CA ARG A 150 -14.13 -17.78 -0.86
C ARG A 150 -13.36 -18.99 -1.38
N GLY A 151 -12.14 -18.73 -1.85
CA GLY A 151 -11.25 -19.71 -2.43
C GLY A 151 -10.48 -20.50 -1.37
N ARG A 152 -9.82 -21.57 -1.82
CA ARG A 152 -8.89 -22.33 -0.98
C ARG A 152 -7.46 -22.08 -1.42
N VAL A 153 -6.54 -22.01 -0.47
CA VAL A 153 -5.11 -22.00 -0.78
C VAL A 153 -4.75 -23.30 -1.46
N THR A 154 -4.15 -23.22 -2.64
CA THR A 154 -3.59 -24.37 -3.38
C THR A 154 -2.13 -24.09 -3.70
N TYR A 155 -1.33 -25.15 -3.88
CA TYR A 155 0.10 -24.99 -4.19
C TYR A 155 0.32 -24.18 -5.48
N GLU A 156 -0.47 -24.47 -6.53
CA GLU A 156 -0.39 -23.78 -7.82
C GLU A 156 -1.15 -22.46 -7.85
N ARG A 157 -1.80 -22.05 -6.73
CA ARG A 157 -2.58 -20.81 -6.60
C ARG A 157 -3.68 -20.67 -7.67
N LEU A 158 -4.25 -21.79 -8.13
CA LEU A 158 -5.24 -21.83 -9.20
C LEU A 158 -6.41 -20.84 -9.05
N PRO A 159 -7.00 -20.64 -7.85
CA PRO A 159 -8.08 -19.67 -7.69
C PRO A 159 -7.68 -18.21 -7.99
N LEU A 160 -6.40 -17.89 -7.94
CA LEU A 160 -5.87 -16.54 -8.12
C LEU A 160 -5.30 -16.27 -9.51
N LEU A 161 -5.02 -17.29 -10.32
CA LEU A 161 -4.29 -17.13 -11.59
C LEU A 161 -4.95 -16.14 -12.53
N THR A 162 -6.28 -16.20 -12.68
CA THR A 162 -7.02 -15.28 -13.54
C THR A 162 -6.87 -13.84 -13.03
N SER A 163 -7.07 -13.62 -11.74
CA SER A 163 -6.95 -12.28 -11.13
C SER A 163 -5.53 -11.72 -11.28
N LEU A 164 -4.52 -12.52 -10.98
CA LEU A 164 -3.11 -12.15 -11.16
C LEU A 164 -2.80 -11.75 -12.61
N SER A 165 -3.29 -12.54 -13.57
CA SER A 165 -3.07 -12.28 -15.01
C SER A 165 -3.77 -11.00 -15.47
N MET A 166 -5.01 -10.77 -15.04
CA MET A 166 -5.77 -9.56 -15.39
C MET A 166 -5.09 -8.30 -14.87
N VAL A 167 -4.72 -8.29 -13.59
CA VAL A 167 -4.05 -7.12 -12.98
C VAL A 167 -2.67 -6.91 -13.59
N GLN A 168 -1.93 -7.97 -13.91
CA GLN A 168 -0.64 -7.87 -14.59
C GLN A 168 -0.79 -7.23 -15.99
N LEU A 169 -1.79 -7.64 -16.76
CA LEU A 169 -2.06 -7.05 -18.07
C LEU A 169 -2.39 -5.56 -17.94
N ALA A 170 -3.27 -5.19 -17.01
CA ALA A 170 -3.63 -3.81 -16.74
C ALA A 170 -2.41 -2.97 -16.32
N ALA A 171 -1.63 -3.43 -15.36
CA ALA A 171 -0.43 -2.73 -14.91
C ALA A 171 0.56 -2.49 -16.06
N ARG A 172 0.84 -3.53 -16.87
CA ARG A 172 1.78 -3.41 -18.00
C ARG A 172 1.28 -2.52 -19.12
N ALA A 173 -0.03 -2.49 -19.41
CA ALA A 173 -0.63 -1.63 -20.41
C ALA A 173 -0.38 -0.13 -20.10
N TYR A 174 -0.32 0.23 -18.83
CA TYR A 174 -0.11 1.62 -18.37
C TYR A 174 1.30 1.86 -17.77
N GLY A 175 2.23 0.94 -17.97
CA GLY A 175 3.62 1.09 -17.53
C GLY A 175 3.80 1.07 -16.01
N ARG A 176 2.86 0.50 -15.26
CA ARG A 176 2.93 0.37 -13.80
C ARG A 176 3.72 -0.87 -13.40
N SER A 177 4.43 -0.77 -12.28
CA SER A 177 4.97 -1.96 -11.62
C SER A 177 3.85 -2.80 -11.02
N ILE A 178 4.10 -4.09 -10.84
CA ILE A 178 3.18 -4.99 -10.13
C ILE A 178 3.98 -5.91 -9.24
N VAL A 179 3.50 -6.10 -8.02
CA VAL A 179 4.10 -6.98 -7.02
C VAL A 179 3.03 -7.93 -6.50
N ASP A 180 3.42 -9.20 -6.35
CA ASP A 180 2.60 -10.24 -5.74
C ASP A 180 2.95 -10.31 -4.24
N GLY A 181 1.94 -10.20 -3.38
CA GLY A 181 2.06 -10.19 -1.92
C GLY A 181 1.84 -11.57 -1.28
#